data_e1a76ce168001d1d9c88cb3e68d16628
#
_entry.id   e1a76ce168001d1d9c88cb3e68d16628
#
_cell.length_a   1.000
_cell.length_b   1.000
_cell.length_c   1.000
_cell.angle_alpha   90.00
_cell.angle_beta   90.00
_cell.angle_gamma   90.00
#
_symmetry.space_group_name_H-M   'P 1'
#
loop_
_entity.id
_entity.type
_entity.pdbx_description
1 polymer ?
#
loop_
_entity_poly.entity_id
_entity_poly.type
_entity_poly.pdbx_seq_one_letter_code
_entity_poly.pdbx_strand_id
1 'polypeptide(L)'
;IVTGGLGFIGSNLIDLLISKNYYVINIDKVTYSSNFYNLKEHINSKRYKYLKYDIGDKKVKKIIFKYKPVAIFNLAAETHVDRSIDSPKTFIESNIVGVFNLLEYFKEFSKKYKSKLIHISTDEVYGDILTGRSSEDYPYKPSSPYAASKAASDHLVSSYIRTYNIPAIITNCSNNYGPKQHP
;
A
#
# COMPACT_ATOMS: atom_id res chain seq x y z
N ILE A 1 -7.33 4.58 -7.24
CA ILE A 1 -6.95 3.16 -7.07
C ILE A 1 -6.59 2.94 -5.61
N VAL A 2 -7.03 1.79 -5.06
CA VAL A 2 -6.59 1.27 -3.76
C VAL A 2 -5.96 -0.09 -4.02
N THR A 3 -4.72 -0.32 -3.59
CA THR A 3 -4.08 -1.63 -3.62
C THR A 3 -4.19 -2.29 -2.24
N GLY A 4 -4.31 -3.61 -2.17
CA GLY A 4 -4.55 -4.30 -0.90
C GLY A 4 -5.92 -4.02 -0.27
N GLY A 5 -6.91 -3.71 -1.12
CA GLY A 5 -8.22 -3.26 -0.67
C GLY A 5 -9.12 -4.35 -0.08
N LEU A 6 -8.75 -5.62 -0.16
CA LEU A 6 -9.46 -6.71 0.52
C LEU A 6 -8.98 -6.92 1.96
N GLY A 7 -7.87 -6.29 2.36
CA GLY A 7 -7.37 -6.29 3.73
C GLY A 7 -8.17 -5.38 4.66
N PHE A 8 -7.81 -5.39 5.94
CA PHE A 8 -8.45 -4.61 7.00
C PHE A 8 -8.48 -3.10 6.69
N ILE A 9 -7.33 -2.47 6.58
CA ILE A 9 -7.23 -1.00 6.40
C ILE A 9 -7.77 -0.61 5.02
N GLY A 10 -7.41 -1.36 3.97
CA GLY A 10 -7.82 -1.09 2.60
C GLY A 10 -9.34 -1.11 2.40
N SER A 11 -10.04 -2.06 3.04
CA SER A 11 -11.50 -2.15 2.94
C SER A 11 -12.21 -1.00 3.64
N ASN A 12 -11.72 -0.53 4.78
CA ASN A 12 -12.25 0.66 5.45
C ASN A 12 -12.02 1.94 4.62
N LEU A 13 -10.85 2.05 3.98
CA LEU A 13 -10.58 3.17 3.07
C LEU A 13 -11.53 3.14 1.86
N ILE A 14 -11.81 1.97 1.30
CA ILE A 14 -12.74 1.82 0.18
C ILE A 14 -14.15 2.27 0.59
N ASP A 15 -14.64 1.87 1.77
CA ASP A 15 -15.95 2.33 2.27
C ASP A 15 -16.00 3.85 2.34
N LEU A 16 -14.97 4.48 2.92
CA LEU A 16 -14.87 5.92 3.03
C LEU A 16 -14.86 6.59 1.66
N LEU A 17 -14.07 6.09 0.71
CA LEU A 17 -13.99 6.67 -0.63
C LEU A 17 -15.31 6.57 -1.38
N ILE A 18 -16.00 5.42 -1.30
CA ILE A 18 -17.31 5.23 -1.94
C ILE A 18 -18.36 6.14 -1.30
N SER A 19 -18.36 6.30 0.04
CA SER A 19 -19.27 7.22 0.74
C SER A 19 -19.04 8.68 0.34
N LYS A 20 -17.82 9.03 -0.05
CA LYS A 20 -17.46 10.35 -0.61
C LYS A 20 -17.67 10.44 -2.13
N ASN A 21 -18.40 9.49 -2.70
CA ASN A 21 -18.76 9.46 -4.12
C ASN A 21 -17.59 9.24 -5.12
N TYR A 22 -16.45 8.71 -4.67
CA TYR A 22 -15.39 8.32 -5.59
C TYR A 22 -15.69 7.00 -6.29
N TYR A 23 -15.21 6.85 -7.52
CA TYR A 23 -15.12 5.56 -8.20
C TYR A 23 -13.81 4.89 -7.76
N VAL A 24 -13.91 3.70 -7.19
CA VAL A 24 -12.77 2.99 -6.61
C VAL A 24 -12.43 1.75 -7.41
N ILE A 25 -11.17 1.63 -7.82
CA ILE A 25 -10.60 0.41 -8.38
C ILE A 25 -9.73 -0.22 -7.29
N ASN A 26 -10.14 -1.38 -6.83
CA ASN A 26 -9.41 -2.19 -5.88
C ASN A 26 -8.53 -3.18 -6.63
N ILE A 27 -7.22 -3.16 -6.38
CA ILE A 27 -6.26 -4.13 -6.91
C ILE A 27 -5.72 -4.94 -5.72
N ASP A 28 -6.00 -6.24 -5.73
CA ASP A 28 -5.57 -7.15 -4.65
C ASP A 28 -5.23 -8.51 -5.25
N LYS A 29 -4.09 -9.10 -4.86
CA LYS A 29 -3.68 -10.42 -5.36
C LYS A 29 -4.39 -11.58 -4.68
N VAL A 30 -5.07 -11.31 -3.58
CA VAL A 30 -5.70 -12.26 -2.67
C VAL A 30 -4.68 -13.11 -1.93
N THR A 31 -4.41 -12.73 -0.70
CA THR A 31 -3.55 -13.46 0.23
C THR A 31 -4.39 -13.97 1.43
N TYR A 32 -3.74 -14.57 2.39
CA TYR A 32 -4.37 -15.02 3.64
C TYR A 32 -5.08 -13.89 4.41
N SER A 33 -4.61 -12.64 4.27
CA SER A 33 -5.20 -11.45 4.93
C SER A 33 -6.35 -10.82 4.14
N SER A 34 -6.65 -11.33 2.95
CA SER A 34 -7.71 -10.80 2.09
C SER A 34 -9.06 -11.41 2.45
N ASN A 35 -10.08 -10.57 2.62
CA ASN A 35 -11.43 -11.03 2.91
C ASN A 35 -12.47 -10.31 2.05
N PHE A 36 -13.08 -11.03 1.11
CA PHE A 36 -14.14 -10.49 0.24
C PHE A 36 -15.39 -10.05 1.00
N TYR A 37 -15.66 -10.64 2.16
CA TYR A 37 -16.79 -10.26 2.99
C TYR A 37 -16.70 -8.80 3.46
N ASN A 38 -15.49 -8.26 3.62
CA ASN A 38 -15.26 -6.88 4.01
C ASN A 38 -15.88 -5.86 3.04
N LEU A 39 -16.09 -6.25 1.79
CA LEU A 39 -16.59 -5.36 0.72
C LEU A 39 -17.88 -5.91 0.07
N LYS A 40 -18.58 -6.83 0.73
CA LYS A 40 -19.81 -7.46 0.21
C LYS A 40 -20.87 -6.45 -0.25
N GLU A 41 -20.98 -5.30 0.44
CA GLU A 41 -21.93 -4.24 0.13
C GLU A 41 -21.59 -3.48 -1.16
N HIS A 42 -20.35 -3.57 -1.62
CA HIS A 42 -19.87 -2.87 -2.80
C HIS A 42 -19.75 -3.72 -4.05
N ILE A 43 -19.91 -5.04 -3.96
CA ILE A 43 -19.71 -5.98 -5.08
C ILE A 43 -20.55 -5.56 -6.31
N ASN A 44 -21.77 -5.11 -6.09
CA ASN A 44 -22.71 -4.68 -7.15
C ASN A 44 -22.75 -3.16 -7.35
N SER A 45 -21.88 -2.41 -6.67
CA SER A 45 -21.83 -0.96 -6.79
C SER A 45 -21.25 -0.54 -8.13
N LYS A 46 -21.93 0.37 -8.84
CA LYS A 46 -21.38 1.00 -10.05
C LYS A 46 -20.12 1.83 -9.79
N ARG A 47 -19.80 2.11 -8.53
CA ARG A 47 -18.62 2.90 -8.11
C ARG A 47 -17.47 2.06 -7.62
N TYR A 48 -17.58 0.74 -7.67
CA TYR A 48 -16.55 -0.18 -7.22
C TYR A 48 -16.18 -1.16 -8.32
N LYS A 49 -14.87 -1.41 -8.45
CA LYS A 49 -14.36 -2.47 -9.34
C LYS A 49 -13.19 -3.18 -8.67
N TYR A 50 -13.30 -4.48 -8.54
CA TYR A 50 -12.22 -5.35 -8.10
C TYR A 50 -11.45 -5.92 -9.29
N LEU A 51 -10.12 -5.96 -9.16
CA LEU A 51 -9.20 -6.54 -10.14
C LEU A 51 -8.15 -7.38 -9.40
N LYS A 52 -8.08 -8.68 -9.73
CA LYS A 52 -7.13 -9.60 -9.12
C LYS A 52 -5.77 -9.50 -9.81
N TYR A 53 -4.85 -8.73 -9.22
CA TYR A 53 -3.47 -8.60 -9.68
C TYR A 53 -2.53 -8.34 -8.51
N ASP A 54 -1.28 -8.82 -8.62
CA ASP A 54 -0.17 -8.33 -7.81
C ASP A 54 0.21 -6.92 -8.29
N ILE A 55 0.61 -6.03 -7.36
CA ILE A 55 0.99 -4.64 -7.68
C ILE A 55 2.17 -4.55 -8.64
N GLY A 56 3.03 -5.58 -8.64
CA GLY A 56 4.17 -5.68 -9.56
C GLY A 56 3.83 -6.16 -10.97
N ASP A 57 2.59 -6.65 -11.21
CA ASP A 57 2.20 -7.14 -12.54
C ASP A 57 2.16 -5.99 -13.56
N LYS A 58 2.75 -6.23 -14.75
CA LYS A 58 2.72 -5.27 -15.89
C LYS A 58 1.31 -4.84 -16.29
N LYS A 59 0.29 -5.65 -15.99
CA LYS A 59 -1.11 -5.29 -16.23
C LYS A 59 -1.57 -4.12 -15.35
N VAL A 60 -0.97 -3.94 -14.16
CA VAL A 60 -1.26 -2.80 -13.27
C VAL A 60 -0.89 -1.48 -13.96
N LYS A 61 0.24 -1.43 -14.67
CA LYS A 61 0.57 -0.27 -15.52
C LYS A 61 -0.56 0.06 -16.50
N LYS A 62 -1.07 -0.94 -17.23
CA LYS A 62 -2.17 -0.75 -18.19
C LYS A 62 -3.45 -0.25 -17.49
N ILE A 63 -3.74 -0.74 -16.28
CA ILE A 63 -4.88 -0.33 -15.47
C ILE A 63 -4.74 1.15 -15.08
N ILE A 64 -3.58 1.57 -14.57
CA ILE A 64 -3.30 2.96 -14.20
C ILE A 64 -3.53 3.90 -15.39
N PHE A 65 -2.97 3.57 -16.55
CA PHE A 65 -3.14 4.40 -17.76
C PHE A 65 -4.57 4.40 -18.31
N LYS A 66 -5.30 3.28 -18.18
CA LYS A 66 -6.70 3.17 -18.62
C LYS A 66 -7.62 4.01 -17.77
N TYR A 67 -7.49 3.93 -16.44
CA TYR A 67 -8.44 4.56 -15.53
C TYR A 67 -8.03 5.96 -15.06
N LYS A 68 -6.79 6.37 -15.29
CA LYS A 68 -6.25 7.70 -14.97
C LYS A 68 -6.64 8.16 -13.57
N PRO A 69 -6.24 7.42 -12.52
CA PRO A 69 -6.66 7.73 -11.16
C PRO A 69 -6.12 9.09 -10.70
N VAL A 70 -6.92 9.81 -9.93
CA VAL A 70 -6.51 11.05 -9.26
C VAL A 70 -5.58 10.77 -8.08
N ALA A 71 -5.67 9.56 -7.52
CA ALA A 71 -4.78 9.07 -6.46
C ALA A 71 -4.64 7.55 -6.52
N ILE A 72 -3.47 7.06 -6.07
CA ILE A 72 -3.20 5.65 -5.81
C ILE A 72 -2.82 5.52 -4.34
N PHE A 73 -3.61 4.77 -3.57
CA PHE A 73 -3.31 4.40 -2.19
C PHE A 73 -2.68 3.02 -2.22
N ASN A 74 -1.40 2.94 -1.85
CA ASN A 74 -0.67 1.67 -1.82
C ASN A 74 -0.67 1.08 -0.42
N LEU A 75 -1.63 0.19 -0.17
CA LEU A 75 -1.75 -0.59 1.07
C LEU A 75 -1.37 -2.06 0.85
N ALA A 76 -1.15 -2.49 -0.40
CA ALA A 76 -0.74 -3.86 -0.68
C ALA A 76 0.63 -4.15 -0.07
N ALA A 77 0.67 -5.06 0.88
CA ALA A 77 1.88 -5.50 1.57
C ALA A 77 1.66 -6.88 2.20
N GLU A 78 2.75 -7.61 2.40
CA GLU A 78 2.80 -8.67 3.41
C GLU A 78 3.09 -8.00 4.76
N THR A 79 2.29 -8.29 5.81
CA THR A 79 2.26 -7.47 7.04
C THR A 79 2.49 -8.24 8.35
N HIS A 80 2.50 -9.56 8.33
CA HIS A 80 2.58 -10.37 9.55
C HIS A 80 4.03 -10.60 9.98
N VAL A 81 4.45 -10.00 11.11
CA VAL A 81 5.85 -10.05 11.58
C VAL A 81 6.35 -11.48 11.72
N ASP A 82 5.64 -12.37 12.45
CA ASP A 82 6.08 -13.75 12.65
C ASP A 82 6.26 -14.49 11.32
N ARG A 83 5.36 -14.31 10.35
CA ARG A 83 5.51 -14.88 9.01
C ARG A 83 6.73 -14.33 8.27
N SER A 84 7.16 -13.10 8.56
CA SER A 84 8.36 -12.54 7.96
C SER A 84 9.63 -13.20 8.46
N ILE A 85 9.60 -13.72 9.67
CA ILE A 85 10.71 -14.49 10.25
C ILE A 85 10.82 -15.86 9.59
N ASP A 86 9.67 -16.55 9.42
CA ASP A 86 9.62 -17.88 8.82
C ASP A 86 9.87 -17.88 7.30
N SER A 87 9.36 -16.87 6.60
CA SER A 87 9.40 -16.78 5.14
C SER A 87 9.63 -15.36 4.63
N PRO A 88 10.83 -14.79 4.79
CA PRO A 88 11.12 -13.40 4.43
C PRO A 88 11.03 -13.12 2.93
N LYS A 89 11.20 -14.12 2.08
CA LYS A 89 11.19 -13.98 0.61
C LYS A 89 9.91 -13.32 0.08
N THR A 90 8.76 -13.71 0.59
CA THR A 90 7.46 -13.15 0.15
C THR A 90 7.33 -11.67 0.49
N PHE A 91 7.96 -11.24 1.59
CA PHE A 91 8.01 -9.82 2.00
C PHE A 91 8.91 -9.01 1.07
N ILE A 92 10.07 -9.55 0.69
CA ILE A 92 10.95 -8.91 -0.31
C ILE A 92 10.21 -8.75 -1.64
N GLU A 93 9.59 -9.81 -2.14
CA GLU A 93 8.87 -9.80 -3.41
C GLU A 93 7.69 -8.82 -3.41
N SER A 94 6.86 -8.83 -2.36
CA SER A 94 5.68 -7.96 -2.29
C SER A 94 6.03 -6.52 -1.90
N ASN A 95 6.79 -6.35 -0.81
CA ASN A 95 6.97 -5.03 -0.22
C ASN A 95 8.10 -4.21 -0.87
N ILE A 96 9.07 -4.87 -1.50
CA ILE A 96 10.18 -4.18 -2.17
C ILE A 96 10.01 -4.22 -3.68
N VAL A 97 10.02 -5.42 -4.29
CA VAL A 97 9.96 -5.56 -5.75
C VAL A 97 8.61 -5.08 -6.30
N GLY A 98 7.51 -5.44 -5.62
CA GLY A 98 6.17 -4.97 -5.97
C GLY A 98 6.07 -3.44 -5.94
N VAL A 99 6.58 -2.81 -4.87
CA VAL A 99 6.59 -1.34 -4.74
C VAL A 99 7.49 -0.69 -5.78
N PHE A 100 8.68 -1.24 -6.05
CA PHE A 100 9.55 -0.78 -7.13
C PHE A 100 8.82 -0.75 -8.48
N ASN A 101 8.15 -1.83 -8.85
CA ASN A 101 7.40 -1.90 -10.10
C ASN A 101 6.27 -0.86 -10.14
N LEU A 102 5.52 -0.70 -9.03
CA LEU A 102 4.47 0.31 -8.93
C LEU A 102 5.03 1.73 -9.11
N LEU A 103 6.19 2.01 -8.52
CA LEU A 103 6.89 3.30 -8.66
C LEU A 103 7.30 3.57 -10.11
N GLU A 104 7.82 2.56 -10.82
CA GLU A 104 8.13 2.70 -12.25
C GLU A 104 6.89 3.02 -13.08
N TYR A 105 5.76 2.34 -12.80
CA TYR A 105 4.50 2.62 -13.50
C TYR A 105 3.97 4.02 -13.18
N PHE A 106 4.02 4.41 -11.91
CA PHE A 106 3.56 5.72 -11.47
C PHE A 106 4.45 6.87 -11.97
N LYS A 107 5.77 6.69 -12.01
CA LYS A 107 6.72 7.64 -12.57
C LYS A 107 6.40 7.98 -14.02
N GLU A 108 6.12 6.98 -14.85
CA GLU A 108 5.73 7.23 -16.25
C GLU A 108 4.35 7.90 -16.34
N PHE A 109 3.41 7.48 -15.49
CA PHE A 109 2.05 8.00 -15.48
C PHE A 109 1.98 9.46 -15.03
N SER A 110 2.68 9.82 -13.96
CA SER A 110 2.66 11.16 -13.37
C SER A 110 3.29 12.25 -14.27
N LYS A 111 4.12 11.87 -15.24
CA LYS A 111 4.61 12.79 -16.28
C LYS A 111 3.50 13.28 -17.22
N LYS A 112 2.41 12.52 -17.35
CA LYS A 112 1.32 12.80 -18.31
C LYS A 112 0.03 13.23 -17.63
N TYR A 113 -0.18 12.79 -16.39
CA TYR A 113 -1.44 12.96 -15.69
C TYR A 113 -1.22 13.44 -14.26
N LYS A 114 -2.01 14.40 -13.82
CA LYS A 114 -2.00 14.86 -12.43
C LYS A 114 -2.59 13.79 -11.52
N SER A 115 -1.77 13.25 -10.62
CA SER A 115 -2.17 12.21 -9.68
C SER A 115 -1.25 12.26 -8.46
N LYS A 116 -1.61 11.56 -7.36
CA LYS A 116 -0.77 11.39 -6.17
C LYS A 116 -0.63 9.92 -5.83
N LEU A 117 0.54 9.50 -5.37
CA LEU A 117 0.77 8.20 -4.76
C LEU A 117 0.86 8.36 -3.24
N ILE A 118 0.03 7.66 -2.51
CA ILE A 118 0.08 7.60 -1.05
C ILE A 118 0.56 6.20 -0.67
N HIS A 119 1.80 6.13 -0.17
CA HIS A 119 2.41 4.87 0.27
C HIS A 119 2.18 4.70 1.76
N ILE A 120 1.48 3.65 2.14
CA ILE A 120 1.17 3.36 3.54
C ILE A 120 2.30 2.51 4.11
N SER A 121 3.04 3.08 5.05
CA SER A 121 4.11 2.45 5.80
C SER A 121 3.69 2.21 7.26
N THR A 122 4.64 1.98 8.13
CA THR A 122 4.45 1.63 9.54
C THR A 122 5.46 2.36 10.42
N ASP A 123 5.14 2.58 11.67
CA ASP A 123 6.06 3.06 12.71
C ASP A 123 7.14 2.04 13.07
N GLU A 124 6.94 0.76 12.76
CA GLU A 124 7.94 -0.30 13.00
C GLU A 124 9.26 -0.07 12.23
N VAL A 125 9.28 0.79 11.23
CA VAL A 125 10.52 1.19 10.53
C VAL A 125 11.50 1.92 11.44
N TYR A 126 11.01 2.54 12.53
CA TYR A 126 11.85 3.23 13.51
C TYR A 126 12.47 2.29 14.54
N GLY A 127 11.98 1.04 14.63
CA GLY A 127 12.43 0.05 15.60
C GLY A 127 11.91 0.29 17.01
N ASP A 128 12.55 -0.31 18.00
CA ASP A 128 12.12 -0.23 19.39
C ASP A 128 12.45 1.14 19.99
N ILE A 129 11.43 1.85 20.44
CA ILE A 129 11.55 3.14 21.16
C ILE A 129 11.38 2.84 22.64
N LEU A 130 12.49 2.68 23.37
CA LEU A 130 12.46 2.32 24.80
C LEU A 130 11.89 3.41 25.69
N THR A 131 12.09 4.67 25.33
CA THR A 131 11.59 5.83 26.07
C THR A 131 11.23 6.98 25.13
N GLY A 132 10.16 7.73 25.44
CA GLY A 132 9.75 8.90 24.66
C GLY A 132 8.96 8.56 23.40
N ARG A 133 9.17 9.33 22.32
CA ARG A 133 8.48 9.21 21.02
C ARG A 133 9.48 9.45 19.90
N SER A 134 9.27 8.79 18.77
CA SER A 134 9.96 9.13 17.51
C SER A 134 9.19 10.21 16.75
N SER A 135 9.91 11.10 16.09
CA SER A 135 9.38 11.97 15.05
C SER A 135 9.54 11.29 13.68
N GLU A 136 8.95 11.86 12.63
CA GLU A 136 9.08 11.35 11.27
C GLU A 136 10.51 11.39 10.74
N ASP A 137 11.37 12.24 11.31
CA ASP A 137 12.80 12.35 10.96
C ASP A 137 13.70 11.40 11.77
N TYR A 138 13.11 10.56 12.63
CA TYR A 138 13.89 9.62 13.43
C TYR A 138 14.56 8.58 12.51
N PRO A 139 15.82 8.19 12.77
CA PRO A 139 16.53 7.20 11.96
C PRO A 139 15.81 5.85 11.95
N TYR A 140 15.67 5.24 10.78
CA TYR A 140 15.12 3.90 10.65
C TYR A 140 16.04 2.85 11.25
N LYS A 141 15.52 2.01 12.14
CA LYS A 141 16.20 0.91 12.81
C LYS A 141 15.29 -0.32 12.90
N PRO A 142 14.81 -0.85 11.76
CA PRO A 142 13.84 -1.94 11.75
C PRO A 142 14.36 -3.18 12.47
N SER A 143 13.53 -3.79 13.32
CA SER A 143 13.88 -4.95 14.15
C SER A 143 13.38 -6.30 13.61
N SER A 144 12.63 -6.30 12.50
CA SER A 144 12.12 -7.53 11.88
C SER A 144 12.30 -7.51 10.36
N PRO A 145 12.24 -8.68 9.67
CA PRO A 145 12.27 -8.72 8.20
C PRO A 145 11.09 -7.97 7.58
N TYR A 146 9.90 -7.98 8.21
CA TYR A 146 8.76 -7.14 7.80
C TYR A 146 9.13 -5.67 7.89
N ALA A 147 9.54 -5.18 9.04
CA ALA A 147 9.89 -3.78 9.25
C ALA A 147 11.03 -3.35 8.30
N ALA A 148 12.03 -4.22 8.09
CA ALA A 148 13.13 -3.98 7.14
C ALA A 148 12.62 -3.87 5.70
N SER A 149 11.65 -4.70 5.28
CA SER A 149 11.06 -4.62 3.95
C SER A 149 10.24 -3.33 3.75
N LYS A 150 9.57 -2.86 4.79
CA LYS A 150 8.85 -1.58 4.77
C LYS A 150 9.80 -0.39 4.75
N ALA A 151 10.86 -0.41 5.56
CA ALA A 151 11.90 0.62 5.53
C ALA A 151 12.59 0.71 4.16
N ALA A 152 12.86 -0.43 3.52
CA ALA A 152 13.41 -0.47 2.17
C ALA A 152 12.46 0.16 1.13
N SER A 153 11.16 -0.14 1.23
CA SER A 153 10.17 0.48 0.32
C SER A 153 10.03 1.98 0.54
N ASP A 154 10.09 2.45 1.79
CA ASP A 154 10.06 3.89 2.12
C ASP A 154 11.28 4.62 1.53
N HIS A 155 12.46 4.02 1.63
CA HIS A 155 13.67 4.56 0.99
C HIS A 155 13.56 4.59 -0.53
N LEU A 156 12.94 3.58 -1.16
CA LEU A 156 12.64 3.61 -2.59
C LEU A 156 11.71 4.76 -2.94
N VAL A 157 10.58 4.92 -2.23
CA VAL A 157 9.64 6.01 -2.48
C VAL A 157 10.31 7.36 -2.30
N SER A 158 11.06 7.56 -1.21
CA SER A 158 11.81 8.80 -0.94
C SER A 158 12.84 9.12 -2.04
N SER A 159 13.57 8.10 -2.51
CA SER A 159 14.52 8.27 -3.61
C SER A 159 13.84 8.68 -4.92
N TYR A 160 12.66 8.10 -5.20
CA TYR A 160 11.89 8.47 -6.40
C TYR A 160 11.29 9.87 -6.31
N ILE A 161 10.84 10.31 -5.13
CA ILE A 161 10.42 11.70 -4.90
C ILE A 161 11.59 12.63 -5.21
N ARG A 162 12.76 12.37 -4.62
CA ARG A 162 13.94 13.24 -4.76
C ARG A 162 14.54 13.24 -6.16
N THR A 163 14.64 12.06 -6.80
CA THR A 163 15.34 11.92 -8.08
C THR A 163 14.44 12.26 -9.27
N TYR A 164 13.18 11.83 -9.22
CA TYR A 164 12.25 11.95 -10.35
C TYR A 164 11.12 12.95 -10.11
N ASN A 165 11.09 13.60 -8.93
CA ASN A 165 10.06 14.55 -8.54
C ASN A 165 8.62 14.01 -8.69
N ILE A 166 8.41 12.73 -8.37
CA ILE A 166 7.06 12.14 -8.40
C ILE A 166 6.22 12.69 -7.24
N PRO A 167 4.93 12.96 -7.46
CA PRO A 167 4.02 13.43 -6.41
C PRO A 167 3.59 12.28 -5.50
N ALA A 168 4.45 11.85 -4.59
CA ALA A 168 4.21 10.78 -3.63
C ALA A 168 4.32 11.27 -2.18
N ILE A 169 3.64 10.56 -1.28
CA ILE A 169 3.62 10.81 0.17
C ILE A 169 3.81 9.46 0.85
N ILE A 170 4.62 9.41 1.90
CA ILE A 170 4.75 8.26 2.81
C ILE A 170 3.98 8.58 4.09
N THR A 171 3.27 7.60 4.62
CA THR A 171 2.57 7.70 5.91
C THR A 171 3.05 6.57 6.82
N ASN A 172 3.60 6.90 7.98
CA ASN A 172 4.04 5.93 8.97
C ASN A 172 2.94 5.78 10.03
N CYS A 173 2.06 4.81 9.82
CA CYS A 173 0.95 4.56 10.74
C CYS A 173 1.44 3.73 11.93
N SER A 174 0.99 4.08 13.13
CA SER A 174 1.04 3.21 14.30
C SER A 174 -0.02 2.11 14.18
N ASN A 175 -0.12 1.24 15.19
CA ASN A 175 -1.08 0.14 15.18
C ASN A 175 -2.51 0.63 14.98
N ASN A 176 -3.15 0.10 13.95
CA ASN A 176 -4.54 0.38 13.64
C ASN A 176 -5.43 -0.68 14.29
N TYR A 177 -6.63 -0.28 14.68
CA TYR A 177 -7.68 -1.19 15.17
C TYR A 177 -9.05 -0.71 14.66
N GLY A 178 -10.00 -1.62 14.56
CA GLY A 178 -11.35 -1.25 14.15
C GLY A 178 -12.11 -2.35 13.42
N PRO A 179 -13.27 -2.01 12.82
CA PRO A 179 -14.10 -2.94 12.07
C PRO A 179 -13.30 -3.62 10.95
N LYS A 180 -13.63 -4.90 10.68
CA LYS A 180 -13.01 -5.72 9.63
C LYS A 180 -11.57 -6.17 9.92
N GLN A 181 -11.02 -5.84 11.09
CA GLN A 181 -9.76 -6.42 11.53
C GLN A 181 -9.96 -7.91 11.80
N HIS A 182 -8.99 -8.73 11.37
CA HIS A 182 -8.98 -10.15 11.69
C HIS A 182 -8.73 -10.31 13.20
N PRO A 183 -9.50 -11.18 13.91
CA PRO A 183 -9.28 -11.47 15.32
C PRO A 183 -7.89 -12.03 15.58
#